data_cc9297973f00a0677698d1bba4aa0391
#
_entry.id   cc9297973f00a0677698d1bba4aa0391
#
_cell.length_a   1.000
_cell.length_b   1.000
_cell.length_c   1.000
_cell.angle_alpha   90.00
_cell.angle_beta   90.00
_cell.angle_gamma   90.00
#
_symmetry.space_group_name_H-M   'P 1'
#
loop_
_entity.id
_entity.type
_entity.pdbx_description
1 polymer ?
#
loop_
_entity_poly.entity_id
_entity_poly.type
_entity_poly.pdbx_seq_one_letter_code
_entity_poly.pdbx_strand_id
1 'polypeptide(L)'
;AHFEQEMHQKVEQGETLTADVLCDAYYALNQKYYGEAMVSDDLIRYEWARIPHFYTPFYVYQYATGFSAAIAISSKILAKEEGIVEKYKAFLSGGCSMDPIDLLKLCGVDMEKKEPVEEALKVFEQYLTELEKLV
;
A
#
# COMPACT_ATOMS: atom_id res chain seq x y z
N ALA A 1 6.03 -1.81 3.68
CA ALA A 1 5.73 -3.24 3.52
C ALA A 1 6.96 -4.05 3.12
N HIS A 2 7.72 -3.67 2.04
CA HIS A 2 8.87 -4.45 1.55
C HIS A 2 9.96 -4.65 2.62
N PHE A 3 10.37 -3.60 3.33
CA PHE A 3 11.33 -3.71 4.43
C PHE A 3 10.88 -4.74 5.49
N GLU A 4 9.63 -4.65 5.93
CA GLU A 4 9.06 -5.58 6.91
C GLU A 4 9.07 -7.03 6.39
N GLN A 5 8.65 -7.23 5.15
CA GLN A 5 8.69 -8.55 4.50
C GLN A 5 10.10 -9.13 4.46
N GLU A 6 11.08 -8.33 4.05
CA GLU A 6 12.49 -8.77 3.98
C GLU A 6 13.02 -9.17 5.37
N MET A 7 12.70 -8.40 6.41
CA MET A 7 13.14 -8.71 7.77
C MET A 7 12.53 -10.01 8.29
N HIS A 8 11.23 -10.27 8.03
CA HIS A 8 10.62 -11.54 8.38
C HIS A 8 11.26 -12.72 7.64
N GLN A 9 11.51 -12.58 6.34
CA GLN A 9 12.17 -13.61 5.53
C GLN A 9 13.58 -13.94 6.05
N LYS A 10 14.37 -12.94 6.44
CA LYS A 10 15.70 -13.14 7.03
C LYS A 10 15.62 -13.97 8.32
N VAL A 11 14.69 -13.65 9.20
CA VAL A 11 14.50 -14.40 10.45
C VAL A 11 14.05 -15.83 10.18
N GLU A 12 13.14 -16.04 9.24
CA GLU A 12 12.69 -17.38 8.83
C GLU A 12 13.85 -18.23 8.25
N GLN A 13 14.84 -17.58 7.63
CA GLN A 13 16.06 -18.22 7.12
C GLN A 13 17.14 -18.43 8.20
N GLY A 14 16.87 -18.02 9.44
CA GLY A 14 17.79 -18.15 10.58
C GLY A 14 18.83 -17.05 10.69
N GLU A 15 18.67 -15.94 9.95
CA GLU A 15 19.56 -14.80 10.06
C GLU A 15 19.27 -13.99 11.35
N THR A 16 20.29 -13.42 11.94
CA THR A 16 20.16 -12.54 13.09
C THR A 16 19.96 -11.10 12.63
N LEU A 17 18.87 -10.47 13.07
CA LEU A 17 18.65 -9.04 12.83
C LEU A 17 19.44 -8.22 13.82
N THR A 18 20.48 -7.55 13.34
CA THR A 18 21.22 -6.51 14.08
C THR A 18 20.79 -5.13 13.59
N ALA A 19 21.15 -4.09 14.36
CA ALA A 19 20.90 -2.70 13.94
C ALA A 19 21.51 -2.41 12.55
N ASP A 20 22.72 -2.91 12.29
CA ASP A 20 23.40 -2.71 11.02
C ASP A 20 22.65 -3.38 9.86
N VAL A 21 22.20 -4.61 10.04
CA VAL A 21 21.38 -5.33 9.03
C VAL A 21 20.12 -4.55 8.71
N LEU A 22 19.44 -4.02 9.73
CA LEU A 22 18.22 -3.22 9.54
C LEU A 22 18.52 -1.90 8.80
N CYS A 23 19.58 -1.20 9.20
CA CYS A 23 20.00 0.06 8.58
C CYS A 23 20.40 -0.13 7.13
N ASP A 24 21.19 -1.16 6.82
CA ASP A 24 21.65 -1.42 5.46
C ASP A 24 20.51 -1.82 4.53
N ALA A 25 19.60 -2.67 5.00
CA ALA A 25 18.42 -3.06 4.24
C ALA A 25 17.50 -1.85 3.97
N TYR A 26 17.26 -1.01 4.98
CA TYR A 26 16.43 0.18 4.81
C TYR A 26 17.04 1.17 3.84
N TYR A 27 18.35 1.41 3.93
CA TYR A 27 19.08 2.28 3.01
C TYR A 27 19.06 1.78 1.58
N ALA A 28 19.30 0.48 1.37
CA ALA A 28 19.24 -0.14 0.05
C ALA A 28 17.84 -0.03 -0.59
N LEU A 29 16.78 -0.20 0.19
CA LEU A 29 15.41 0.00 -0.29
C LEU A 29 15.12 1.46 -0.61
N ASN A 30 15.64 2.40 0.16
CA ASN A 30 15.52 3.83 -0.13
C ASN A 30 16.14 4.15 -1.49
N GLN A 31 17.39 3.73 -1.72
CA GLN A 31 18.05 3.91 -3.01
C GLN A 31 17.29 3.25 -4.17
N LYS A 32 16.79 2.04 -3.96
CA LYS A 32 16.02 1.30 -4.97
C LYS A 32 14.76 2.03 -5.41
N TYR A 33 14.01 2.59 -4.46
CA TYR A 33 12.71 3.20 -4.77
C TYR A 33 12.80 4.66 -5.24
N TYR A 34 13.80 5.39 -4.79
CA TYR A 34 14.00 6.79 -5.21
C TYR A 34 14.93 6.93 -6.43
N GLY A 35 15.74 5.91 -6.72
CA GLY A 35 16.62 5.88 -7.87
C GLY A 35 17.81 6.83 -7.77
N GLU A 36 18.59 6.87 -8.85
CA GLU A 36 19.86 7.62 -8.91
C GLU A 36 19.68 9.15 -9.02
N ALA A 37 18.50 9.61 -9.44
CA ALA A 37 18.20 11.04 -9.56
C ALA A 37 18.06 11.73 -8.20
N MET A 38 17.90 10.95 -7.13
CA MET A 38 17.73 11.45 -5.77
C MET A 38 18.94 11.06 -4.90
N VAL A 39 19.49 12.05 -4.20
CA VAL A 39 20.55 11.79 -3.22
C VAL A 39 19.93 11.19 -1.95
N SER A 40 20.25 9.94 -1.67
CA SER A 40 19.91 9.32 -0.39
C SER A 40 20.90 9.76 0.68
N ASP A 41 20.43 10.57 1.64
CA ASP A 41 21.23 10.95 2.81
C ASP A 41 21.55 9.71 3.65
N ASP A 42 22.79 9.63 4.17
CA ASP A 42 23.23 8.47 4.96
C ASP A 42 22.39 8.29 6.25
N LEU A 43 21.84 9.36 6.80
CA LEU A 43 21.01 9.30 8.01
C LEU A 43 19.66 8.65 7.78
N ILE A 44 19.19 8.54 6.52
CA ILE A 44 17.92 7.89 6.21
C ILE A 44 17.91 6.41 6.62
N ARG A 45 19.10 5.78 6.72
CA ARG A 45 19.23 4.39 7.18
C ARG A 45 18.64 4.11 8.55
N TYR A 46 18.56 5.15 9.41
CA TYR A 46 18.03 5.04 10.78
C TYR A 46 16.53 5.31 10.88
N GLU A 47 15.87 5.72 9.79
CA GLU A 47 14.47 6.14 9.83
C GLU A 47 13.53 5.04 10.28
N TRP A 48 13.80 3.78 9.94
CA TRP A 48 12.99 2.64 10.36
C TRP A 48 12.77 2.61 11.88
N ALA A 49 13.75 3.02 12.67
CA ALA A 49 13.69 2.95 14.13
C ALA A 49 12.66 3.90 14.76
N ARG A 50 12.30 4.99 14.08
CA ARG A 50 11.30 5.95 14.55
C ARG A 50 9.87 5.68 14.05
N ILE A 51 9.69 4.72 13.14
CA ILE A 51 8.39 4.41 12.56
C ILE A 51 7.65 3.41 13.45
N PRO A 52 6.64 3.85 14.25
CA PRO A 52 6.00 2.98 15.23
C PRO A 52 5.27 1.79 14.61
N HIS A 53 4.86 1.89 13.35
CA HIS A 53 4.16 0.83 12.63
C HIS A 53 5.00 -0.44 12.44
N PHE A 54 6.33 -0.34 12.40
CA PHE A 54 7.19 -1.52 12.31
C PHE A 54 7.25 -2.34 13.60
N TYR A 55 6.79 -1.77 14.72
CA TYR A 55 6.68 -2.50 15.99
C TYR A 55 5.35 -3.26 16.13
N THR A 56 4.47 -3.17 15.12
CA THR A 56 3.23 -3.95 15.01
C THR A 56 3.31 -4.79 13.75
N PRO A 57 3.52 -6.12 13.86
CA PRO A 57 3.73 -6.98 12.70
C PRO A 57 2.59 -6.88 11.68
N PHE A 58 2.96 -6.84 10.41
CA PHE A 58 2.03 -6.84 9.28
C PHE A 58 0.99 -5.71 9.27
N TYR A 59 1.33 -4.57 9.86
CA TYR A 59 0.42 -3.42 9.89
C TYR A 59 0.54 -2.53 8.65
N VAL A 60 1.77 -2.29 8.17
CA VAL A 60 2.05 -1.26 7.16
C VAL A 60 1.38 -1.54 5.80
N TYR A 61 1.29 -2.80 5.38
CA TYR A 61 0.69 -3.15 4.08
C TYR A 61 -0.79 -2.76 3.96
N GLN A 62 -1.50 -2.64 5.09
CA GLN A 62 -2.92 -2.29 5.14
C GLN A 62 -3.22 -0.93 4.50
N TYR A 63 -2.26 0.00 4.55
CA TYR A 63 -2.41 1.29 3.87
C TYR A 63 -2.49 1.14 2.35
N ALA A 64 -1.68 0.26 1.77
CA ALA A 64 -1.71 0.00 0.34
C ALA A 64 -3.01 -0.68 -0.11
N THR A 65 -3.50 -1.66 0.65
CA THR A 65 -4.76 -2.35 0.37
C THR A 65 -5.96 -1.42 0.51
N GLY A 66 -6.02 -0.63 1.59
CA GLY A 66 -7.08 0.35 1.81
C GLY A 66 -7.12 1.43 0.72
N PHE A 67 -5.94 1.92 0.31
CA PHE A 67 -5.84 2.90 -0.76
C PHE A 67 -6.28 2.32 -2.12
N SER A 68 -5.89 1.10 -2.45
CA SER A 68 -6.31 0.43 -3.68
C SER A 68 -7.83 0.23 -3.72
N ALA A 69 -8.43 -0.19 -2.61
CA ALA A 69 -9.88 -0.33 -2.50
C ALA A 69 -10.60 1.03 -2.67
N ALA A 70 -10.06 2.10 -2.07
CA ALA A 70 -10.61 3.45 -2.20
C ALA A 70 -10.57 3.95 -3.65
N ILE A 71 -9.48 3.72 -4.38
CA ILE A 71 -9.36 4.05 -5.80
C ILE A 71 -10.39 3.28 -6.63
N ALA A 72 -10.51 1.96 -6.42
CA ALA A 72 -11.47 1.15 -7.13
C ALA A 72 -12.94 1.61 -6.91
N ILE A 73 -13.30 1.93 -5.66
CA ILE A 73 -14.64 2.46 -5.35
C ILE A 73 -14.85 3.84 -5.98
N SER A 74 -13.90 4.76 -5.84
CA SER A 74 -14.02 6.11 -6.39
C SER A 74 -14.10 6.10 -7.91
N SER A 75 -13.35 5.26 -8.60
CA SER A 75 -13.41 5.08 -10.05
C SER A 75 -14.81 4.65 -10.52
N LYS A 76 -15.43 3.70 -9.82
CA LYS A 76 -16.80 3.24 -10.11
C LYS A 76 -17.84 4.36 -9.90
N ILE A 77 -17.68 5.15 -8.83
CA ILE A 77 -18.57 6.30 -8.54
C ILE A 77 -18.43 7.37 -9.62
N LEU A 78 -17.21 7.71 -10.02
CA LEU A 78 -16.94 8.70 -11.06
C LEU A 78 -17.42 8.24 -12.44
N ALA A 79 -17.32 6.94 -12.71
CA ALA A 79 -17.89 6.31 -13.91
C ALA A 79 -19.42 6.26 -13.89
N LYS A 80 -20.07 6.66 -12.79
CA LYS A 80 -21.53 6.61 -12.59
C LYS A 80 -22.11 5.21 -12.78
N GLU A 81 -21.40 4.20 -12.31
CA GLU A 81 -21.85 2.81 -12.36
C GLU A 81 -23.19 2.67 -11.64
N GLU A 82 -24.12 1.92 -12.24
CA GLU A 82 -25.49 1.83 -11.72
C GLU A 82 -25.52 1.25 -10.30
N GLY A 83 -26.20 1.96 -9.40
CA GLY A 83 -26.37 1.55 -8.01
C GLY A 83 -25.13 1.62 -7.13
N ILE A 84 -23.98 2.08 -7.64
CA ILE A 84 -22.72 2.11 -6.87
C ILE A 84 -22.81 3.00 -5.62
N VAL A 85 -23.49 4.13 -5.69
CA VAL A 85 -23.63 5.06 -4.57
C VAL A 85 -24.40 4.40 -3.41
N GLU A 86 -25.48 3.66 -3.72
CA GLU A 86 -26.25 2.97 -2.71
C GLU A 86 -25.48 1.79 -2.11
N LYS A 87 -24.73 1.06 -2.91
CA LYS A 87 -23.79 0.02 -2.45
C LYS A 87 -22.71 0.59 -1.54
N TYR A 88 -22.15 1.74 -1.90
CA TYR A 88 -21.15 2.43 -1.07
C TYR A 88 -21.74 2.90 0.28
N LYS A 89 -22.96 3.44 0.29
CA LYS A 89 -23.66 3.78 1.54
C LYS A 89 -23.92 2.54 2.40
N ALA A 90 -24.31 1.42 1.79
CA ALA A 90 -24.48 0.16 2.50
C ALA A 90 -23.17 -0.33 3.14
N PHE A 91 -22.05 -0.24 2.42
CA PHE A 91 -20.71 -0.51 2.94
C PHE A 91 -20.39 0.36 4.16
N LEU A 92 -20.57 1.68 4.05
CA LEU A 92 -20.30 2.61 5.16
C LEU A 92 -21.20 2.35 6.38
N SER A 93 -22.43 1.92 6.16
CA SER A 93 -23.38 1.60 7.23
C SER A 93 -23.15 0.24 7.86
N GLY A 94 -22.33 -0.60 7.25
CA GLY A 94 -22.08 -1.96 7.69
C GLY A 94 -21.29 -2.06 9.01
N GLY A 95 -20.45 -1.07 9.31
CA GLY A 95 -19.62 -1.07 10.52
C GLY A 95 -18.81 -2.35 10.67
N CYS A 96 -18.96 -3.06 11.77
CA CYS A 96 -18.30 -4.34 12.04
C CYS A 96 -19.27 -5.54 11.92
N SER A 97 -20.25 -5.47 11.04
CA SER A 97 -21.28 -6.51 10.90
C SER A 97 -20.80 -7.77 10.18
N MET A 98 -19.72 -7.69 9.44
CA MET A 98 -19.10 -8.79 8.71
C MET A 98 -17.60 -8.54 8.50
N ASP A 99 -16.87 -9.50 7.93
CA ASP A 99 -15.46 -9.34 7.64
C ASP A 99 -15.20 -8.19 6.65
N PRO A 100 -14.09 -7.45 6.80
CA PRO A 100 -13.79 -6.27 5.98
C PRO A 100 -13.79 -6.54 4.46
N ILE A 101 -13.31 -7.73 4.05
CA ILE A 101 -13.29 -8.13 2.63
C ILE A 101 -14.73 -8.29 2.11
N ASP A 102 -15.61 -8.91 2.89
CA ASP A 102 -17.00 -9.12 2.51
C ASP A 102 -17.78 -7.80 2.48
N LEU A 103 -17.48 -6.88 3.39
CA LEU A 103 -18.01 -5.52 3.34
C LEU A 103 -17.62 -4.80 2.04
N LEU A 104 -16.36 -4.91 1.61
CA LEU A 104 -15.89 -4.31 0.36
C LEU A 104 -16.56 -4.93 -0.87
N LYS A 105 -16.89 -6.23 -0.83
CA LYS A 105 -17.64 -6.89 -1.90
C LYS A 105 -19.04 -6.29 -2.11
N LEU A 106 -19.64 -5.65 -1.09
CA LEU A 106 -20.89 -4.89 -1.27
C LEU A 106 -20.74 -3.74 -2.27
N CYS A 107 -19.56 -3.14 -2.35
CA CYS A 107 -19.23 -2.09 -3.33
C CYS A 107 -18.73 -2.68 -4.66
N GLY A 108 -18.74 -4.00 -4.83
CA GLY A 108 -18.18 -4.65 -6.01
C GLY A 108 -16.65 -4.59 -6.08
N VAL A 109 -15.97 -4.46 -4.92
CA VAL A 109 -14.52 -4.50 -4.79
C VAL A 109 -14.12 -5.76 -4.03
N ASP A 110 -13.44 -6.66 -4.69
CA ASP A 110 -12.99 -7.94 -4.12
C ASP A 110 -11.47 -7.93 -3.95
N MET A 111 -11.02 -7.68 -2.72
CA MET A 111 -9.58 -7.60 -2.39
C MET A 111 -8.89 -8.98 -2.34
N GLU A 112 -9.61 -10.09 -2.55
CA GLU A 112 -9.00 -11.40 -2.78
C GLU A 112 -8.51 -11.57 -4.21
N LYS A 113 -8.83 -10.61 -5.09
CA LYS A 113 -8.44 -10.57 -6.48
C LYS A 113 -7.41 -9.46 -6.73
N LYS A 114 -6.72 -9.53 -7.85
CA LYS A 114 -5.68 -8.55 -8.22
C LYS A 114 -6.24 -7.27 -8.84
N GLU A 115 -7.48 -7.33 -9.37
CA GLU A 115 -8.08 -6.26 -10.15
C GLU A 115 -8.11 -4.90 -9.41
N PRO A 116 -8.48 -4.79 -8.12
CA PRO A 116 -8.46 -3.50 -7.43
C PRO A 116 -7.07 -2.85 -7.37
N VAL A 117 -6.03 -3.66 -7.22
CA VAL A 117 -4.64 -3.18 -7.23
C VAL A 117 -4.21 -2.77 -8.63
N GLU A 118 -4.56 -3.56 -9.66
CA GLU A 118 -4.29 -3.23 -11.06
C GLU A 118 -5.00 -1.93 -11.49
N GLU A 119 -6.23 -1.71 -11.03
CA GLU A 119 -6.96 -0.45 -11.27
C GLU A 119 -6.27 0.75 -10.62
N ALA A 120 -5.82 0.61 -9.38
CA ALA A 120 -5.08 1.65 -8.69
C ALA A 120 -3.76 2.01 -9.41
N LEU A 121 -3.03 1.01 -9.90
CA LEU A 121 -1.80 1.21 -10.67
C LEU A 121 -2.07 1.88 -12.03
N LYS A 122 -3.17 1.57 -12.70
CA LYS A 122 -3.58 2.26 -13.94
C LYS A 122 -3.88 3.74 -13.70
N VAL A 123 -4.57 4.06 -12.61
CA VAL A 123 -4.84 5.45 -12.23
C VAL A 123 -3.53 6.20 -11.93
N PHE A 124 -2.60 5.54 -11.25
CA PHE A 124 -1.27 6.10 -11.03
C PHE A 124 -0.53 6.40 -12.34
N GLU A 125 -0.52 5.46 -13.28
CA GLU A 125 0.10 5.63 -14.61
C GLU A 125 -0.52 6.78 -15.40
N GLN A 126 -1.86 6.93 -15.33
CA GLN A 126 -2.55 8.05 -15.96
C GLN A 126 -2.08 9.39 -15.41
N TYR A 127 -2.06 9.56 -14.09
CA TYR A 127 -1.61 10.80 -13.46
C TYR A 127 -0.13 11.08 -13.70
N LEU A 128 0.71 10.05 -13.73
CA LEU A 128 2.12 10.21 -14.08
C LEU A 128 2.27 10.72 -15.53
N THR A 129 1.53 10.12 -16.46
CA THR A 129 1.52 10.55 -17.87
C THR A 129 0.99 11.99 -18.05
N GLU A 130 0.03 12.40 -17.24
CA GLU A 130 -0.46 13.78 -17.23
C GLU A 130 0.58 14.74 -16.66
N LEU A 131 1.24 14.37 -15.58
CA LEU A 131 2.29 15.17 -14.96
C LEU A 131 3.47 15.38 -15.91
N GLU A 132 3.90 14.35 -16.63
CA GLU A 132 4.99 14.43 -17.63
C GLU A 132 4.71 15.43 -18.76
N LYS A 133 3.45 15.73 -19.07
CA LYS A 133 3.06 16.74 -20.05
C LYS A 133 3.10 18.17 -19.51
N LEU A 134 3.15 18.33 -18.20
CA LEU A 134 3.14 19.63 -17.53
C LEU A 134 4.54 20.10 -17.13
N VAL A 135 5.51 19.23 -17.20
CA VAL A 135 6.94 19.47 -16.87
C VAL A 135 7.75 19.47 -18.15
#